data_c3c99097260d0f44878ba6ecbd0df77a
#
_entry.id   c3c99097260d0f44878ba6ecbd0df77a
#
_cell.length_a   1.000
_cell.length_b   1.000
_cell.length_c   1.000
_cell.angle_alpha   90.00
_cell.angle_beta   90.00
_cell.angle_gamma   90.00
#
_symmetry.space_group_name_H-M   'P 1'
#
loop_
_entity.id
_entity.type
_entity.pdbx_description
1 polymer ?
#
loop_
_entity_poly.entity_id
_entity_poly.type
_entity_poly.pdbx_seq_one_letter_code
_entity_poly.pdbx_strand_id
1 'polypeptide(L)'
;MMTGDFHFLATSLALLLASDKVRLRPRAFAAWLLVVCVTLGAPTGRGVAAETGFEVLVFSKTTGFRHDSIPQGIAAIKALGDQHGFAVEATEDAARFADAALARYKVIVFLSTSGDILDAEQKAALEHYIRSGGGFVGIHSASDTEYQWPWYGRLVGAYFASHPAIQRATLHIADANHPSTKGLPETWMRTDEWYNFRSNPRGAVHVLATLDESTYSGGTMGTDHPIVWCQDVDGGRSWYSAMGHTVESYAEPLFRLHLLGGIEGVARGGCTAGSERPR
;
A
#
# COMPACT_ATOMS: atom_id res chain seq x y z
N MET A 1 -17.22 -19.19 -55.74
CA MET A 1 -17.00 -18.39 -56.98
C MET A 1 -16.10 -17.22 -56.60
N MET A 2 -14.96 -17.16 -57.26
CA MET A 2 -13.91 -16.09 -57.33
C MET A 2 -13.11 -15.87 -56.05
N THR A 3 -11.98 -16.47 -55.79
CA THR A 3 -10.61 -16.52 -56.39
C THR A 3 -10.05 -15.16 -56.78
N GLY A 4 -8.98 -14.76 -56.17
CA GLY A 4 -8.16 -13.61 -56.52
C GLY A 4 -6.83 -13.60 -55.78
N ASP A 5 -5.87 -14.42 -56.25
CA ASP A 5 -4.44 -14.32 -55.93
C ASP A 5 -3.83 -13.10 -56.60
N PHE A 6 -2.84 -12.48 -55.97
CA PHE A 6 -1.76 -11.81 -56.71
C PHE A 6 -0.41 -11.87 -55.99
N HIS A 7 0.52 -12.35 -56.76
CA HIS A 7 1.93 -12.69 -56.56
C HIS A 7 2.88 -11.49 -56.37
N PHE A 8 3.97 -11.80 -55.69
CA PHE A 8 5.40 -11.56 -55.95
C PHE A 8 5.85 -10.29 -56.72
N LEU A 9 6.87 -9.63 -56.15
CA LEU A 9 8.09 -9.28 -56.89
C LEU A 9 9.27 -9.00 -55.93
N ALA A 10 10.24 -9.91 -56.00
CA ALA A 10 11.62 -9.71 -55.53
C ALA A 10 12.42 -9.10 -56.66
N THR A 11 13.31 -8.14 -56.36
CA THR A 11 14.38 -7.76 -57.29
C THR A 11 15.69 -7.57 -56.55
N SER A 12 16.59 -8.50 -56.83
CA SER A 12 18.04 -8.43 -56.61
C SER A 12 18.69 -7.45 -57.59
N LEU A 13 19.72 -6.73 -57.14
CA LEU A 13 20.75 -6.23 -58.06
C LEU A 13 22.13 -6.32 -57.39
N ALA A 14 22.98 -7.09 -58.05
CA ALA A 14 24.37 -7.35 -57.70
C ALA A 14 25.32 -6.57 -58.63
N LEU A 15 26.54 -6.42 -58.15
CA LEU A 15 27.81 -6.20 -58.83
C LEU A 15 28.10 -4.88 -59.61
N LEU A 16 29.15 -4.23 -59.17
CA LEU A 16 30.28 -3.94 -60.12
C LEU A 16 31.59 -3.67 -59.34
N LEU A 17 32.56 -4.51 -59.61
CA LEU A 17 33.99 -4.41 -59.26
C LEU A 17 34.67 -3.40 -60.20
N ALA A 18 35.52 -2.54 -59.62
CA ALA A 18 36.62 -1.94 -60.44
C ALA A 18 37.86 -1.78 -59.56
N SER A 19 38.90 -2.44 -60.00
CA SER A 19 40.26 -2.49 -59.48
C SER A 19 41.03 -1.24 -59.94
N ASP A 20 41.76 -0.60 -59.07
CA ASP A 20 42.95 0.17 -59.43
C ASP A 20 44.05 0.07 -58.38
N LYS A 21 45.18 -0.50 -58.87
CA LYS A 21 46.41 -0.66 -58.11
C LYS A 21 47.25 0.63 -58.25
N VAL A 22 47.45 1.31 -57.11
CA VAL A 22 48.51 2.33 -56.99
C VAL A 22 49.57 1.84 -56.07
N ARG A 23 50.78 1.59 -56.61
CA ARG A 23 52.00 1.31 -55.86
C ARG A 23 52.60 2.63 -55.34
N LEU A 24 52.81 2.75 -54.06
CA LEU A 24 53.70 3.77 -53.47
C LEU A 24 54.72 3.14 -52.53
N ARG A 25 55.99 3.60 -52.71
CA ARG A 25 57.22 3.13 -52.08
C ARG A 25 57.30 3.46 -50.59
N PRO A 26 58.05 2.68 -49.78
CA PRO A 26 58.16 2.94 -48.38
C PRO A 26 59.17 4.07 -48.10
N ARG A 27 58.73 5.06 -47.33
CA ARG A 27 59.65 6.00 -46.63
C ARG A 27 59.52 5.70 -45.14
N ALA A 28 60.64 5.31 -44.57
CA ALA A 28 60.80 5.12 -43.15
C ALA A 28 60.68 6.45 -42.42
N PHE A 29 59.69 6.57 -41.53
CA PHE A 29 59.69 7.58 -40.48
C PHE A 29 59.55 6.87 -39.16
N ALA A 30 60.61 6.98 -38.36
CA ALA A 30 60.60 6.57 -36.97
C ALA A 30 59.59 7.49 -36.19
N ALA A 31 58.46 6.96 -35.80
CA ALA A 31 57.55 7.65 -34.92
C ALA A 31 57.61 7.01 -33.52
N TRP A 32 57.98 7.80 -32.58
CA TRP A 32 57.99 7.50 -31.15
C TRP A 32 56.58 7.16 -30.72
N LEU A 33 56.34 5.96 -30.22
CA LEU A 33 55.12 5.53 -29.59
C LEU A 33 55.10 6.11 -28.15
N LEU A 34 54.39 7.22 -28.01
CA LEU A 34 53.95 7.70 -26.71
C LEU A 34 52.78 6.84 -26.27
N VAL A 35 53.02 5.87 -25.40
CA VAL A 35 51.96 5.09 -24.76
C VAL A 35 51.28 6.00 -23.71
N VAL A 36 50.20 6.62 -24.12
CA VAL A 36 49.27 7.28 -23.19
C VAL A 36 48.46 6.18 -22.51
N CYS A 37 48.87 5.78 -21.29
CA CYS A 37 48.01 4.98 -20.41
C CYS A 37 46.78 5.84 -20.01
N VAL A 38 45.70 5.76 -20.76
CA VAL A 38 44.40 6.22 -20.32
C VAL A 38 43.91 5.21 -19.28
N THR A 39 44.13 5.50 -18.02
CA THR A 39 43.46 4.81 -16.92
C THR A 39 41.99 5.16 -17.00
N LEU A 40 41.21 4.29 -17.61
CA LEU A 40 39.76 4.31 -17.48
C LEU A 40 39.41 4.07 -16.00
N GLY A 41 39.30 5.16 -15.26
CA GLY A 41 38.71 5.14 -13.94
C GLY A 41 37.26 4.69 -14.11
N ALA A 42 36.97 3.41 -13.78
CA ALA A 42 35.60 2.97 -13.66
C ALA A 42 34.89 3.88 -12.65
N PRO A 43 33.75 4.48 -12.99
CA PRO A 43 32.96 5.18 -11.99
C PRO A 43 32.57 4.14 -10.95
N THR A 44 33.16 4.24 -9.75
CA THR A 44 32.63 3.57 -8.56
C THR A 44 31.29 4.23 -8.28
N GLY A 45 30.26 3.77 -9.00
CA GLY A 45 28.90 4.07 -8.63
C GLY A 45 28.74 3.62 -7.18
N ARG A 46 28.77 4.57 -6.26
CA ARG A 46 28.20 4.36 -4.93
C ARG A 46 26.75 3.96 -5.21
N GLY A 47 26.49 2.65 -5.21
CA GLY A 47 25.15 2.15 -5.13
C GLY A 47 24.53 2.88 -3.94
N VAL A 48 23.56 3.76 -4.20
CA VAL A 48 22.65 4.22 -3.18
C VAL A 48 22.11 2.91 -2.61
N ALA A 49 22.53 2.56 -1.39
CA ALA A 49 21.92 1.46 -0.68
C ALA A 49 20.40 1.77 -0.74
N ALA A 50 19.65 0.92 -1.43
CA ALA A 50 18.21 0.99 -1.37
C ALA A 50 17.89 1.05 0.13
N GLU A 51 17.19 2.09 0.58
CA GLU A 51 16.71 2.15 1.96
C GLU A 51 16.10 0.80 2.23
N THR A 52 16.67 0.07 3.19
CA THR A 52 16.25 -1.30 3.51
C THR A 52 14.76 -1.24 3.80
N GLY A 53 13.98 -1.89 2.94
CA GLY A 53 12.54 -1.88 3.02
C GLY A 53 12.11 -2.33 4.42
N PHE A 54 11.00 -1.81 4.89
CA PHE A 54 10.43 -2.21 6.18
C PHE A 54 9.62 -3.51 6.03
N GLU A 55 9.33 -4.14 7.16
CA GLU A 55 8.49 -5.35 7.20
C GLU A 55 7.07 -5.01 7.68
N VAL A 56 6.09 -5.68 7.07
CA VAL A 56 4.66 -5.57 7.37
C VAL A 56 4.13 -6.95 7.77
N LEU A 57 3.47 -7.02 8.92
CA LEU A 57 2.70 -8.19 9.32
C LEU A 57 1.23 -7.98 8.95
N VAL A 58 0.67 -8.83 8.09
CA VAL A 58 -0.77 -8.88 7.81
C VAL A 58 -1.40 -9.98 8.64
N PHE A 59 -2.24 -9.58 9.59
CA PHE A 59 -2.96 -10.48 10.48
C PHE A 59 -4.44 -10.51 10.11
N SER A 60 -4.99 -11.72 9.88
CA SER A 60 -6.37 -11.90 9.39
C SER A 60 -7.14 -12.99 10.14
N LYS A 61 -6.81 -13.21 11.42
CA LYS A 61 -7.55 -14.15 12.26
C LYS A 61 -8.98 -13.66 12.49
N THR A 62 -9.92 -14.58 12.43
CA THR A 62 -11.34 -14.32 12.69
C THR A 62 -11.88 -15.36 13.67
N THR A 63 -12.64 -14.91 14.67
CA THR A 63 -13.46 -15.74 15.56
C THR A 63 -14.94 -15.42 15.41
N GLY A 64 -15.26 -14.32 14.71
CA GLY A 64 -16.57 -13.93 14.23
C GLY A 64 -16.73 -14.21 12.73
N PHE A 65 -17.30 -13.25 11.99
CA PHE A 65 -17.50 -13.38 10.55
C PHE A 65 -16.17 -13.39 9.80
N ARG A 66 -16.02 -14.32 8.84
CA ARG A 66 -14.85 -14.40 7.97
C ARG A 66 -15.19 -13.90 6.57
N HIS A 67 -14.48 -12.87 6.15
CA HIS A 67 -14.69 -12.27 4.83
C HIS A 67 -14.00 -13.06 3.71
N ASP A 68 -14.72 -13.31 2.62
CA ASP A 68 -14.19 -13.98 1.43
C ASP A 68 -13.07 -13.18 0.73
N SER A 69 -13.01 -11.87 1.00
CA SER A 69 -12.00 -10.97 0.43
C SER A 69 -10.61 -11.05 1.10
N ILE A 70 -10.46 -11.74 2.22
CA ILE A 70 -9.17 -11.86 2.93
C ILE A 70 -8.03 -12.35 2.02
N PRO A 71 -8.19 -13.44 1.23
CA PRO A 71 -7.11 -13.91 0.35
C PRO A 71 -6.68 -12.87 -0.69
N GLN A 72 -7.63 -12.13 -1.27
CA GLN A 72 -7.36 -11.08 -2.24
C GLN A 72 -6.70 -9.87 -1.60
N GLY A 73 -7.10 -9.53 -0.38
CA GLY A 73 -6.46 -8.47 0.40
C GLY A 73 -5.00 -8.79 0.72
N ILE A 74 -4.71 -10.02 1.17
CA ILE A 74 -3.34 -10.50 1.39
C ILE A 74 -2.53 -10.41 0.08
N ALA A 75 -3.08 -10.91 -1.03
CA ALA A 75 -2.40 -10.88 -2.32
C ALA A 75 -2.13 -9.45 -2.81
N ALA A 76 -3.09 -8.55 -2.63
CA ALA A 76 -2.93 -7.14 -3.00
C ALA A 76 -1.84 -6.46 -2.17
N ILE A 77 -1.81 -6.66 -0.83
CA ILE A 77 -0.79 -6.06 0.04
C ILE A 77 0.60 -6.63 -0.27
N LYS A 78 0.73 -7.94 -0.55
CA LYS A 78 2.00 -8.54 -1.00
C LYS A 78 2.47 -7.94 -2.31
N ALA A 79 1.59 -7.80 -3.30
CA ALA A 79 1.94 -7.18 -4.57
C ALA A 79 2.34 -5.69 -4.43
N LEU A 80 1.75 -4.96 -3.48
CA LEU A 80 2.18 -3.60 -3.12
C LEU A 80 3.58 -3.63 -2.49
N GLY A 81 3.87 -4.59 -1.59
CA GLY A 81 5.20 -4.78 -1.02
C GLY A 81 6.27 -5.01 -2.08
N ASP A 82 6.01 -5.93 -3.01
CA ASP A 82 6.93 -6.25 -4.12
C ASP A 82 7.19 -5.03 -5.01
N GLN A 83 6.18 -4.19 -5.25
CA GLN A 83 6.27 -3.01 -6.12
C GLN A 83 6.93 -1.80 -5.44
N HIS A 84 6.79 -1.67 -4.11
CA HIS A 84 7.18 -0.49 -3.36
C HIS A 84 8.28 -0.75 -2.31
N GLY A 85 8.86 -1.95 -2.31
CA GLY A 85 10.08 -2.25 -1.56
C GLY A 85 9.86 -2.49 -0.07
N PHE A 86 8.75 -3.12 0.34
CA PHE A 86 8.57 -3.61 1.71
C PHE A 86 8.20 -5.10 1.71
N ALA A 87 8.69 -5.82 2.73
CA ALA A 87 8.40 -7.25 2.89
C ALA A 87 7.05 -7.46 3.59
N VAL A 88 6.30 -8.49 3.19
CA VAL A 88 4.98 -8.79 3.75
C VAL A 88 4.92 -10.24 4.23
N GLU A 89 4.72 -10.42 5.53
CA GLU A 89 4.34 -11.69 6.13
C GLU A 89 2.83 -11.69 6.42
N ALA A 90 2.10 -12.74 6.04
CA ALA A 90 0.68 -12.89 6.36
C ALA A 90 0.47 -14.10 7.26
N THR A 91 -0.36 -13.94 8.29
CA THR A 91 -0.64 -14.99 9.27
C THR A 91 -2.05 -14.85 9.88
N GLU A 92 -2.57 -15.96 10.38
CA GLU A 92 -3.72 -16.01 11.29
C GLU A 92 -3.30 -16.54 12.68
N ASP A 93 -2.01 -16.86 12.83
CA ASP A 93 -1.47 -17.37 14.09
C ASP A 93 -1.22 -16.23 15.08
N ALA A 94 -2.05 -16.17 16.13
CA ALA A 94 -1.93 -15.18 17.19
C ALA A 94 -0.65 -15.34 18.05
N ALA A 95 0.05 -16.48 18.00
CA ALA A 95 1.34 -16.64 18.66
C ALA A 95 2.44 -15.73 18.10
N ARG A 96 2.21 -15.10 16.95
CA ARG A 96 3.07 -14.02 16.42
C ARG A 96 3.05 -12.75 17.27
N PHE A 97 2.03 -12.57 18.11
CA PHE A 97 1.93 -11.41 19.01
C PHE A 97 2.74 -11.67 20.29
N ALA A 98 4.06 -11.60 20.14
CA ALA A 98 5.03 -11.58 21.23
C ALA A 98 6.04 -10.45 20.95
N ASP A 99 6.53 -9.77 22.00
CA ASP A 99 7.38 -8.57 21.89
C ASP A 99 8.55 -8.75 20.90
N ALA A 100 9.30 -9.84 21.07
CA ALA A 100 10.46 -10.12 20.22
C ALA A 100 10.08 -10.38 18.74
N ALA A 101 8.90 -10.95 18.49
CA ALA A 101 8.42 -11.22 17.15
C ALA A 101 7.88 -9.95 16.48
N LEU A 102 7.15 -9.10 17.23
CA LEU A 102 6.57 -7.87 16.70
C LEU A 102 7.61 -6.78 16.43
N ALA A 103 8.71 -6.74 17.16
CA ALA A 103 9.73 -5.69 17.07
C ALA A 103 10.35 -5.53 15.67
N ARG A 104 10.31 -6.55 14.82
CA ARG A 104 10.85 -6.50 13.45
C ARG A 104 9.92 -5.79 12.47
N TYR A 105 8.61 -5.78 12.74
CA TYR A 105 7.64 -5.17 11.84
C TYR A 105 7.51 -3.67 12.07
N LYS A 106 7.51 -2.90 11.00
CA LYS A 106 7.23 -1.47 11.05
C LYS A 106 5.74 -1.18 11.10
N VAL A 107 4.93 -2.07 10.50
CA VAL A 107 3.47 -1.97 10.41
C VAL A 107 2.84 -3.32 10.68
N ILE A 108 1.78 -3.31 11.50
CA ILE A 108 0.86 -4.44 11.67
C ILE A 108 -0.47 -4.05 11.02
N VAL A 109 -0.93 -4.88 10.09
CA VAL A 109 -2.21 -4.72 9.39
C VAL A 109 -3.19 -5.74 9.96
N PHE A 110 -4.30 -5.28 10.52
CA PHE A 110 -5.47 -6.11 10.79
C PHE A 110 -6.37 -6.07 9.56
N LEU A 111 -6.30 -7.13 8.78
CA LEU A 111 -7.04 -7.27 7.53
C LEU A 111 -8.31 -8.09 7.79
N SER A 112 -9.45 -7.41 7.85
CA SER A 112 -10.77 -8.02 8.04
C SER A 112 -10.79 -9.03 9.20
N THR A 113 -10.10 -8.70 10.30
CA THR A 113 -10.20 -9.46 11.55
C THR A 113 -11.59 -9.32 12.17
N SER A 114 -12.04 -10.25 12.97
CA SER A 114 -13.34 -10.17 13.66
C SER A 114 -13.39 -10.98 14.94
N GLY A 115 -14.10 -10.48 15.94
CA GLY A 115 -14.29 -11.11 17.25
C GLY A 115 -13.07 -11.00 18.15
N ASP A 116 -13.00 -11.84 19.20
CA ASP A 116 -11.88 -11.86 20.14
C ASP A 116 -10.75 -12.75 19.60
N ILE A 117 -9.64 -12.15 19.19
CA ILE A 117 -8.58 -12.80 18.41
C ILE A 117 -7.25 -12.92 19.14
N LEU A 118 -7.07 -12.16 20.23
CA LEU A 118 -5.84 -12.13 21.03
C LEU A 118 -6.15 -12.48 22.50
N ASP A 119 -5.26 -13.21 23.13
CA ASP A 119 -5.26 -13.40 24.58
C ASP A 119 -4.62 -12.20 25.32
N ALA A 120 -4.54 -12.27 26.64
CA ALA A 120 -4.05 -11.17 27.47
C ALA A 120 -2.58 -10.83 27.22
N GLU A 121 -1.72 -11.84 26.99
CA GLU A 121 -0.30 -11.66 26.75
C GLU A 121 -0.07 -11.06 25.35
N GLN A 122 -0.81 -11.54 24.35
CA GLN A 122 -0.78 -11.03 22.98
C GLN A 122 -1.29 -9.57 22.89
N LYS A 123 -2.32 -9.25 23.66
CA LYS A 123 -2.80 -7.86 23.82
C LYS A 123 -1.73 -6.96 24.39
N ALA A 124 -1.06 -7.40 25.47
CA ALA A 124 0.03 -6.63 26.07
C ALA A 124 1.20 -6.41 25.09
N ALA A 125 1.54 -7.42 24.28
CA ALA A 125 2.57 -7.30 23.27
C ALA A 125 2.19 -6.29 22.16
N LEU A 126 0.93 -6.27 21.71
CA LEU A 126 0.46 -5.27 20.75
C LEU A 126 0.49 -3.85 21.35
N GLU A 127 0.07 -3.68 22.61
CA GLU A 127 0.17 -2.39 23.30
C GLU A 127 1.62 -1.91 23.40
N HIS A 128 2.54 -2.80 23.78
CA HIS A 128 3.96 -2.47 23.85
C HIS A 128 4.54 -2.09 22.47
N TYR A 129 4.19 -2.82 21.41
CA TYR A 129 4.59 -2.52 20.05
C TYR A 129 4.14 -1.11 19.61
N ILE A 130 2.88 -0.74 19.87
CA ILE A 130 2.36 0.59 19.56
C ILE A 130 3.08 1.66 20.37
N ARG A 131 3.23 1.48 21.70
CA ARG A 131 3.96 2.43 22.57
C ARG A 131 5.41 2.61 22.17
N SER A 132 6.01 1.61 21.52
CA SER A 132 7.37 1.68 20.98
C SER A 132 7.46 2.39 19.62
N GLY A 133 6.38 2.99 19.12
CA GLY A 133 6.34 3.73 17.86
C GLY A 133 5.94 2.88 16.65
N GLY A 134 5.33 1.71 16.87
CA GLY A 134 4.79 0.84 15.84
C GLY A 134 3.62 1.46 15.07
N GLY A 135 3.43 1.02 13.81
CA GLY A 135 2.31 1.43 12.96
C GLY A 135 1.19 0.39 12.94
N PHE A 136 -0.05 0.83 13.08
CA PHE A 136 -1.25 0.00 12.96
C PHE A 136 -2.06 0.41 11.72
N VAL A 137 -2.51 -0.57 10.95
CA VAL A 137 -3.44 -0.40 9.85
C VAL A 137 -4.65 -1.31 10.08
N GLY A 138 -5.82 -0.72 10.23
CA GLY A 138 -7.09 -1.46 10.31
C GLY A 138 -7.84 -1.39 8.99
N ILE A 139 -8.25 -2.54 8.46
CA ILE A 139 -9.02 -2.63 7.22
C ILE A 139 -10.35 -3.33 7.52
N HIS A 140 -11.44 -2.68 7.11
CA HIS A 140 -12.81 -3.17 7.16
C HIS A 140 -13.19 -3.66 8.58
N SER A 141 -13.43 -4.97 8.76
CA SER A 141 -13.86 -5.50 10.06
C SER A 141 -12.77 -5.52 11.14
N ALA A 142 -11.61 -4.88 10.94
CA ALA A 142 -10.75 -4.54 12.06
C ALA A 142 -11.49 -3.74 13.15
N SER A 143 -12.55 -3.00 12.83
CA SER A 143 -13.43 -2.34 13.79
C SER A 143 -14.48 -3.26 14.42
N ASP A 144 -14.67 -4.48 13.91
CA ASP A 144 -15.54 -5.56 14.45
C ASP A 144 -14.73 -6.57 15.29
N THR A 145 -13.70 -6.08 15.96
CA THR A 145 -12.69 -6.87 16.65
C THR A 145 -12.53 -6.37 18.08
N GLU A 146 -12.33 -7.29 19.04
CA GLU A 146 -11.93 -6.98 20.42
C GLU A 146 -12.83 -5.96 21.15
N TYR A 147 -14.12 -6.12 21.08
CA TYR A 147 -15.10 -5.19 21.65
C TYR A 147 -14.98 -4.95 23.16
N GLN A 148 -14.39 -5.89 23.89
CA GLN A 148 -14.23 -5.79 25.35
C GLN A 148 -12.86 -5.20 25.74
N TRP A 149 -12.10 -4.70 24.76
CA TRP A 149 -10.79 -4.10 24.98
C TRP A 149 -10.78 -2.60 24.66
N PRO A 150 -11.07 -1.71 25.63
CA PRO A 150 -11.19 -0.27 25.39
C PRO A 150 -9.94 0.37 24.79
N TRP A 151 -8.74 -0.17 25.07
CA TRP A 151 -7.51 0.30 24.48
C TRP A 151 -7.52 0.08 22.96
N TYR A 152 -7.96 -1.09 22.50
CA TYR A 152 -8.08 -1.38 21.08
C TYR A 152 -9.13 -0.47 20.41
N GLY A 153 -10.22 -0.18 21.09
CA GLY A 153 -11.22 0.78 20.61
C GLY A 153 -10.63 2.16 20.34
N ARG A 154 -9.70 2.62 21.20
CA ARG A 154 -8.95 3.85 20.94
C ARG A 154 -7.97 3.70 19.78
N LEU A 155 -7.28 2.56 19.65
CA LEU A 155 -6.34 2.29 18.57
C LEU A 155 -7.02 2.29 17.20
N VAL A 156 -8.15 1.61 17.05
CA VAL A 156 -8.91 1.53 15.79
C VAL A 156 -9.74 2.79 15.52
N GLY A 157 -10.08 3.55 16.57
CA GLY A 157 -10.80 4.82 16.53
C GLY A 157 -12.30 4.72 16.74
N ALA A 158 -12.95 3.67 16.21
CA ALA A 158 -14.36 3.38 16.44
C ALA A 158 -14.65 1.89 16.29
N TYR A 159 -15.67 1.41 17.01
CA TYR A 159 -16.19 0.07 16.85
C TYR A 159 -17.35 0.03 15.88
N PHE A 160 -17.38 -1.03 15.07
CA PHE A 160 -18.49 -1.36 14.19
C PHE A 160 -19.82 -1.51 14.96
N ALA A 161 -20.91 -1.08 14.36
CA ALA A 161 -22.26 -1.22 14.89
C ALA A 161 -23.17 -2.03 13.96
N SER A 162 -23.21 -1.68 12.68
CA SER A 162 -24.08 -2.31 11.68
C SER A 162 -23.64 -1.92 10.27
N HIS A 163 -24.21 -2.57 9.27
CA HIS A 163 -24.08 -2.18 7.88
C HIS A 163 -25.38 -2.47 7.10
N PRO A 164 -25.73 -1.71 6.06
CA PRO A 164 -26.72 -2.09 5.08
C PRO A 164 -26.16 -3.12 4.08
N ALA A 165 -26.96 -3.55 3.11
CA ALA A 165 -26.48 -4.35 1.99
C ALA A 165 -25.38 -3.62 1.20
N ILE A 166 -24.49 -4.39 0.56
CA ILE A 166 -23.47 -3.87 -0.36
C ILE A 166 -24.15 -3.01 -1.42
N GLN A 167 -23.67 -1.80 -1.60
CA GLN A 167 -24.24 -0.85 -2.56
C GLN A 167 -23.23 0.23 -2.94
N ARG A 168 -23.55 0.95 -4.01
CA ARG A 168 -22.74 2.10 -4.46
C ARG A 168 -23.04 3.31 -3.59
N ALA A 169 -21.99 4.02 -3.20
CA ALA A 169 -22.09 5.29 -2.50
C ALA A 169 -20.97 6.25 -2.90
N THR A 170 -21.08 7.49 -2.47
CA THR A 170 -20.14 8.57 -2.72
C THR A 170 -19.34 8.86 -1.47
N LEU A 171 -18.01 8.88 -1.62
CA LEU A 171 -17.08 9.38 -0.60
C LEU A 171 -16.62 10.79 -0.95
N HIS A 172 -16.43 11.63 0.06
CA HIS A 172 -15.76 12.91 -0.05
C HIS A 172 -14.41 12.86 0.66
N ILE A 173 -13.34 13.25 -0.05
CA ILE A 173 -12.01 13.33 0.51
C ILE A 173 -11.91 14.59 1.38
N ALA A 174 -11.71 14.39 2.69
CA ALA A 174 -11.62 15.48 3.66
C ALA A 174 -10.20 16.06 3.78
N ASP A 175 -9.16 15.24 3.56
CA ASP A 175 -7.77 15.67 3.48
C ASP A 175 -7.10 15.01 2.27
N ALA A 176 -6.82 15.80 1.24
CA ALA A 176 -6.16 15.35 0.00
C ALA A 176 -4.62 15.29 0.10
N ASN A 177 -4.03 15.71 1.22
CA ASN A 177 -2.57 15.75 1.41
C ASN A 177 -2.04 14.48 2.08
N HIS A 178 -2.89 13.73 2.78
CA HIS A 178 -2.47 12.48 3.42
C HIS A 178 -2.08 11.43 2.36
N PRO A 179 -1.01 10.63 2.58
CA PRO A 179 -0.55 9.63 1.59
C PRO A 179 -1.66 8.72 1.07
N SER A 180 -2.61 8.29 1.91
CA SER A 180 -3.70 7.38 1.52
C SER A 180 -4.81 8.02 0.68
N THR A 181 -4.87 9.33 0.64
CA THR A 181 -5.89 10.09 -0.12
C THR A 181 -5.30 10.92 -1.25
N LYS A 182 -3.98 11.11 -1.23
CA LYS A 182 -3.25 11.80 -2.28
C LYS A 182 -3.39 11.08 -3.60
N GLY A 183 -3.90 11.79 -4.60
CA GLY A 183 -4.16 11.22 -5.95
C GLY A 183 -5.53 10.54 -6.09
N LEU A 184 -6.34 10.50 -5.04
CA LEU A 184 -7.76 10.15 -5.16
C LEU A 184 -8.55 11.36 -5.68
N PRO A 185 -9.66 11.14 -6.41
CA PRO A 185 -10.57 12.21 -6.79
C PRO A 185 -11.24 12.80 -5.54
N GLU A 186 -11.52 14.10 -5.52
CA GLU A 186 -12.21 14.79 -4.42
C GLU A 186 -13.53 14.09 -4.05
N THR A 187 -14.23 13.58 -5.06
CA THR A 187 -15.44 12.77 -4.92
C THR A 187 -15.18 11.39 -5.52
N TRP A 188 -15.21 10.36 -4.69
CA TRP A 188 -14.90 8.98 -5.07
C TRP A 188 -16.14 8.09 -4.95
N MET A 189 -16.71 7.71 -6.07
CA MET A 189 -17.86 6.78 -6.11
C MET A 189 -17.37 5.35 -6.25
N ARG A 190 -17.82 4.46 -5.35
CA ARG A 190 -17.50 3.04 -5.41
C ARG A 190 -18.58 2.18 -4.77
N THR A 191 -18.50 0.88 -4.95
CA THR A 191 -19.38 -0.12 -4.34
C THR A 191 -18.60 -0.84 -3.24
N ASP A 192 -19.17 -0.87 -2.04
CA ASP A 192 -18.62 -1.62 -0.90
C ASP A 192 -19.73 -1.90 0.12
N GLU A 193 -19.39 -2.52 1.25
CA GLU A 193 -20.22 -2.60 2.44
C GLU A 193 -19.91 -1.40 3.35
N TRP A 194 -20.94 -0.59 3.62
CA TRP A 194 -20.75 0.69 4.32
C TRP A 194 -21.05 0.52 5.81
N TYR A 195 -20.01 0.61 6.65
CA TYR A 195 -20.10 0.45 8.09
C TYR A 195 -20.67 1.68 8.78
N ASN A 196 -21.66 1.45 9.64
CA ASN A 196 -22.05 2.37 10.70
C ASN A 196 -21.26 2.03 11.96
N PHE A 197 -20.89 3.03 12.75
CA PHE A 197 -20.08 2.87 13.96
C PHE A 197 -20.89 3.13 15.23
N ARG A 198 -20.45 2.57 16.37
CA ARG A 198 -21.10 2.80 17.67
C ARG A 198 -21.00 4.26 18.12
N SER A 199 -19.98 4.97 17.67
CA SER A 199 -19.79 6.41 17.92
C SER A 199 -19.07 7.05 16.73
N ASN A 200 -19.31 8.35 16.51
CA ASN A 200 -18.56 9.11 15.51
C ASN A 200 -17.14 9.37 16.03
N PRO A 201 -16.08 8.94 15.33
CA PRO A 201 -14.70 9.07 15.80
C PRO A 201 -14.12 10.48 15.65
N ARG A 202 -14.76 11.41 14.93
CA ARG A 202 -14.20 12.72 14.54
C ARG A 202 -13.57 13.51 15.69
N GLY A 203 -14.11 13.41 16.90
CA GLY A 203 -13.56 14.12 18.06
C GLY A 203 -12.20 13.60 18.57
N ALA A 204 -11.79 12.41 18.11
CA ALA A 204 -10.58 11.72 18.57
C ALA A 204 -9.57 11.44 17.45
N VAL A 205 -9.98 11.51 16.17
CA VAL A 205 -9.16 11.12 15.03
C VAL A 205 -9.09 12.25 13.97
N HIS A 206 -8.09 12.19 13.11
CA HIS A 206 -8.04 13.01 11.89
C HIS A 206 -8.78 12.28 10.75
N VAL A 207 -9.91 12.83 10.33
CA VAL A 207 -10.75 12.24 9.29
C VAL A 207 -10.16 12.54 7.92
N LEU A 208 -9.99 11.50 7.12
CA LEU A 208 -9.39 11.55 5.77
C LEU A 208 -10.44 11.46 4.66
N ALA A 209 -11.55 10.74 4.92
CA ALA A 209 -12.69 10.68 4.01
C ALA A 209 -13.99 10.46 4.77
N THR A 210 -15.07 11.00 4.24
CA THR A 210 -16.43 10.81 4.74
C THR A 210 -17.31 10.17 3.69
N LEU A 211 -18.38 9.48 4.13
CA LEU A 211 -19.40 8.88 3.29
C LEU A 211 -20.62 9.78 3.22
N ASP A 212 -21.16 10.00 2.03
CA ASP A 212 -22.37 10.78 1.82
C ASP A 212 -23.61 9.87 1.93
N GLU A 213 -24.27 9.90 3.08
CA GLU A 213 -25.48 9.08 3.34
C GLU A 213 -26.66 9.42 2.44
N SER A 214 -26.65 10.55 1.75
CA SER A 214 -27.70 10.89 0.78
C SER A 214 -27.62 10.06 -0.51
N THR A 215 -26.47 9.41 -0.76
CA THR A 215 -26.19 8.66 -1.99
C THR A 215 -26.43 7.15 -1.88
N TYR A 216 -26.80 6.67 -0.68
CA TYR A 216 -27.10 5.25 -0.43
C TYR A 216 -28.18 5.10 0.66
N SER A 217 -28.57 3.86 0.98
CA SER A 217 -29.61 3.58 1.98
C SER A 217 -29.04 2.82 3.18
N GLY A 218 -29.49 3.16 4.41
CA GLY A 218 -29.13 2.43 5.64
C GLY A 218 -27.94 3.01 6.40
N GLY A 219 -27.49 4.20 6.05
CA GLY A 219 -26.60 5.00 6.89
C GLY A 219 -27.30 5.44 8.18
N THR A 220 -26.58 5.49 9.29
CA THR A 220 -27.08 5.90 10.61
C THR A 220 -26.17 6.88 11.34
N MET A 221 -25.11 7.37 10.66
CA MET A 221 -24.18 8.34 11.22
C MET A 221 -24.58 9.78 10.93
N GLY A 222 -25.54 10.00 10.00
CA GLY A 222 -26.08 11.29 9.63
C GLY A 222 -25.18 12.07 8.67
N THR A 223 -25.18 13.40 8.80
CA THR A 223 -24.44 14.28 7.88
C THR A 223 -22.91 14.24 8.04
N ASP A 224 -22.40 13.62 9.08
CA ASP A 224 -20.98 13.44 9.33
C ASP A 224 -20.65 11.97 9.56
N HIS A 225 -20.29 11.29 8.49
CA HIS A 225 -19.99 9.86 8.48
C HIS A 225 -18.51 9.62 8.11
N PRO A 226 -17.56 9.70 9.05
CA PRO A 226 -16.19 9.30 8.81
C PRO A 226 -16.10 7.83 8.40
N ILE A 227 -15.36 7.56 7.31
CA ILE A 227 -15.19 6.20 6.79
C ILE A 227 -13.71 5.81 6.68
N VAL A 228 -12.82 6.81 6.66
CA VAL A 228 -11.37 6.67 6.71
C VAL A 228 -10.80 7.71 7.65
N TRP A 229 -9.87 7.29 8.50
CA TRP A 229 -9.19 8.19 9.44
C TRP A 229 -7.80 7.70 9.83
N CYS A 230 -7.04 8.57 10.46
CA CYS A 230 -5.78 8.25 11.12
C CYS A 230 -5.66 8.98 12.46
N GLN A 231 -4.70 8.55 13.27
CA GLN A 231 -4.35 9.20 14.53
C GLN A 231 -2.95 8.80 15.01
N ASP A 232 -2.33 9.66 15.79
CA ASP A 232 -1.19 9.30 16.61
C ASP A 232 -1.75 8.86 17.99
N VAL A 233 -1.40 7.67 18.44
CA VAL A 233 -1.93 7.05 19.65
C VAL A 233 -0.85 6.33 20.44
N ASP A 234 -0.76 6.62 21.75
CA ASP A 234 0.18 5.98 22.70
C ASP A 234 1.65 5.91 22.21
N GLY A 235 2.11 6.88 21.40
CA GLY A 235 3.46 6.90 20.84
C GLY A 235 3.60 6.23 19.46
N GLY A 236 2.63 5.43 19.05
CA GLY A 236 2.52 4.84 17.72
C GLY A 236 1.58 5.60 16.80
N ARG A 237 1.23 4.96 15.69
CA ARG A 237 0.38 5.53 14.64
C ARG A 237 -0.67 4.52 14.22
N SER A 238 -1.87 5.01 13.96
CA SER A 238 -2.99 4.21 13.48
C SER A 238 -3.62 4.84 12.25
N TRP A 239 -3.95 4.00 11.28
CA TRP A 239 -4.76 4.34 10.13
C TRP A 239 -5.86 3.29 9.97
N TYR A 240 -7.06 3.72 9.66
CA TYR A 240 -8.20 2.83 9.47
C TYR A 240 -8.99 3.20 8.21
N SER A 241 -9.41 2.17 7.47
CA SER A 241 -10.36 2.27 6.36
C SER A 241 -11.46 1.23 6.53
N ALA A 242 -12.71 1.66 6.57
CA ALA A 242 -13.86 0.76 6.64
C ALA A 242 -14.16 0.02 5.33
N MET A 243 -13.51 0.40 4.25
CA MET A 243 -13.65 -0.21 2.94
C MET A 243 -12.88 -1.54 2.86
N GLY A 244 -13.22 -2.39 1.86
CA GLY A 244 -12.50 -3.64 1.60
C GLY A 244 -13.28 -4.90 1.92
N HIS A 245 -14.62 -4.81 2.01
CA HIS A 245 -15.47 -5.99 2.14
C HIS A 245 -15.41 -6.88 0.90
N THR A 246 -15.47 -6.26 -0.30
CA THR A 246 -15.61 -7.00 -1.55
C THR A 246 -14.27 -7.46 -2.11
N VAL A 247 -14.26 -8.59 -2.81
CA VAL A 247 -13.10 -9.11 -3.53
C VAL A 247 -12.63 -8.11 -4.59
N GLU A 248 -13.57 -7.45 -5.26
CA GLU A 248 -13.36 -6.48 -6.32
C GLU A 248 -12.59 -5.24 -5.83
N SER A 249 -12.78 -4.85 -4.57
CA SER A 249 -12.06 -3.73 -3.95
C SER A 249 -10.54 -3.86 -4.12
N TYR A 250 -10.00 -5.06 -3.93
CA TYR A 250 -8.56 -5.30 -3.99
C TYR A 250 -7.99 -5.34 -5.42
N ALA A 251 -8.84 -5.38 -6.43
CA ALA A 251 -8.47 -5.22 -7.84
C ALA A 251 -8.55 -3.76 -8.32
N GLU A 252 -9.26 -2.89 -7.59
CA GLU A 252 -9.48 -1.48 -7.94
C GLU A 252 -8.18 -0.66 -7.75
N PRO A 253 -7.66 0.01 -8.81
CA PRO A 253 -6.38 0.74 -8.72
C PRO A 253 -6.38 1.85 -7.66
N LEU A 254 -7.50 2.59 -7.52
CA LEU A 254 -7.60 3.67 -6.53
C LEU A 254 -7.65 3.13 -5.10
N PHE A 255 -8.31 1.98 -4.87
CA PHE A 255 -8.30 1.35 -3.55
C PHE A 255 -6.92 0.81 -3.19
N ARG A 256 -6.18 0.24 -4.15
CA ARG A 256 -4.78 -0.19 -3.95
C ARG A 256 -3.85 0.98 -3.64
N LEU A 257 -4.01 2.11 -4.35
CA LEU A 257 -3.29 3.36 -4.03
C LEU A 257 -3.60 3.83 -2.61
N HIS A 258 -4.88 3.79 -2.22
CA HIS A 258 -5.35 4.12 -0.88
C HIS A 258 -4.72 3.24 0.20
N LEU A 259 -4.70 1.92 0.02
CA LEU A 259 -4.06 0.97 0.93
C LEU A 259 -2.56 1.21 1.06
N LEU A 260 -1.87 1.40 -0.07
CA LEU A 260 -0.44 1.71 -0.08
C LEU A 260 -0.14 2.95 0.75
N GLY A 261 -0.88 4.05 0.49
CA GLY A 261 -0.69 5.28 1.22
C GLY A 261 -1.02 5.18 2.72
N GLY A 262 -1.97 4.32 3.11
CA GLY A 262 -2.25 4.00 4.52
C GLY A 262 -1.07 3.28 5.19
N ILE A 263 -0.53 2.26 4.55
CA ILE A 263 0.62 1.49 5.05
C ILE A 263 1.87 2.38 5.14
N GLU A 264 2.21 3.12 4.08
CA GLU A 264 3.38 4.01 4.07
C GLU A 264 3.22 5.19 5.03
N GLY A 265 2.00 5.72 5.19
CA GLY A 265 1.69 6.80 6.12
C GLY A 265 2.06 6.44 7.55
N VAL A 266 1.62 5.27 8.04
CA VAL A 266 1.97 4.83 9.40
C VAL A 266 3.41 4.34 9.51
N ALA A 267 4.02 3.86 8.42
CA ALA A 267 5.41 3.40 8.43
C ALA A 267 6.41 4.54 8.56
N ARG A 268 6.20 5.65 7.85
CA ARG A 268 7.22 6.70 7.62
C ARG A 268 6.84 8.07 8.16
N GLY A 269 5.55 8.37 8.29
CA GLY A 269 5.04 9.68 8.64
C GLY A 269 4.40 9.73 10.01
N GLY A 270 3.35 10.44 10.11
CA GLY A 270 2.37 10.52 11.17
C GLY A 270 1.01 10.73 10.52
N CYS A 271 -0.01 10.90 11.32
CA CYS A 271 -1.36 11.16 10.84
C CYS A 271 -1.48 12.51 10.12
N THR A 272 -0.68 13.50 10.49
CA THR A 272 -0.67 14.81 9.83
C THR A 272 0.50 14.91 8.86
N ALA A 273 0.23 15.18 7.57
CA ALA A 273 1.26 15.55 6.62
C ALA A 273 1.94 16.84 7.10
N GLY A 274 3.18 16.74 7.59
CA GLY A 274 4.03 17.90 7.81
C GLY A 274 4.10 18.50 9.21
N SER A 275 3.70 17.82 10.27
CA SER A 275 4.17 18.20 11.60
C SER A 275 5.62 17.73 11.77
N GLU A 276 6.59 18.55 11.35
CA GLU A 276 7.95 18.42 11.89
C GLU A 276 7.85 18.45 13.41
N ARG A 277 8.20 17.33 14.07
CA ARG A 277 8.35 17.38 15.53
C ARG A 277 9.44 18.38 15.85
N PRO A 278 9.20 19.38 16.69
CA PRO A 278 10.30 20.19 17.19
C PRO A 278 11.32 19.25 17.87
N ARG A 279 12.58 19.35 17.47
CA ARG A 279 13.71 18.60 18.02
C ARG A 279 13.97 18.97 19.47
#